data_423183af21943aeb30195ca1271fc037
#
_entry.id   423183af21943aeb30195ca1271fc037
#
_cell.length_a   1.000
_cell.length_b   1.000
_cell.length_c   1.000
_cell.angle_alpha   90.00
_cell.angle_beta   90.00
_cell.angle_gamma   90.00
#
_symmetry.space_group_name_H-M   'P 1'
#
loop_
_entity.id
_entity.type
_entity.pdbx_description
1 polymer ?
#
loop_
_entity_poly.entity_id
_entity_poly.type
_entity_poly.pdbx_seq_one_letter_code
_entity_poly.pdbx_strand_id
1 'polypeptide(L)'
;GKILNAASNFYSRVAADAAEGEREDAVRERRENRGVPYLYLKPSRGAVVGTSDRIVIPHGRSQTDWEVELGVIMGRAAKYVASEDAQATVFGYTVTIDVSDRGGRPPGGNPTASDWLVEKGHDTFAPMGPWIVPKEFYGDPMEQLRQTLDVGGERMQEATAVDMIHSLWELIEYASSILTLFPGDVINLGTSGGVGMGEARFLQPGDVVTATIDGIGTIELPVVEGPEPLGETGVRLPPVSTYRRDPGS
;
A
#
# COMPACT_ATOMS: atom_id res chain seq x y z
N GLY A 1 -4.10 -1.94 -16.53
CA GLY A 1 -4.75 -2.86 -15.63
C GLY A 1 -5.31 -2.16 -14.39
N LYS A 2 -6.03 -2.90 -13.58
CA LYS A 2 -6.45 -2.43 -12.23
C LYS A 2 -5.30 -2.63 -11.27
N ILE A 3 -5.25 -1.80 -10.21
CA ILE A 3 -4.38 -2.02 -9.06
C ILE A 3 -5.29 -2.17 -7.84
N LEU A 4 -5.27 -3.35 -7.23
CA LEU A 4 -5.98 -3.64 -5.99
C LEU A 4 -4.97 -3.71 -4.85
N ASN A 5 -5.24 -3.04 -3.75
CA ASN A 5 -4.38 -3.08 -2.56
C ASN A 5 -5.14 -3.71 -1.39
N ALA A 6 -4.47 -4.54 -0.63
CA ALA A 6 -5.02 -5.13 0.59
C ALA A 6 -4.77 -4.20 1.79
N ALA A 7 -5.85 -3.76 2.43
CA ALA A 7 -5.76 -2.96 3.65
C ALA A 7 -5.58 -3.86 4.87
N SER A 8 -4.71 -3.42 5.80
CA SER A 8 -4.49 -4.04 7.12
C SER A 8 -4.31 -5.56 7.09
N ASN A 9 -3.49 -6.05 6.14
CA ASN A 9 -3.26 -7.49 5.91
C ASN A 9 -2.07 -8.07 6.67
N PHE A 10 -1.51 -7.34 7.63
CA PHE A 10 -0.38 -7.78 8.47
C PHE A 10 -0.72 -7.61 9.94
N TYR A 11 -0.38 -8.58 10.79
CA TYR A 11 -0.61 -8.50 12.23
C TYR A 11 0.17 -7.36 12.88
N SER A 12 1.41 -7.11 12.45
CA SER A 12 2.21 -5.97 12.90
C SER A 12 1.56 -4.62 12.55
N ARG A 13 0.82 -4.56 11.42
CA ARG A 13 0.05 -3.37 11.05
C ARG A 13 -1.15 -3.18 11.98
N VAL A 14 -1.86 -4.25 12.31
CA VAL A 14 -2.96 -4.20 13.30
C VAL A 14 -2.45 -3.71 14.65
N ALA A 15 -1.29 -4.22 15.09
CA ALA A 15 -0.66 -3.74 16.31
C ALA A 15 -0.29 -2.25 16.26
N ALA A 16 0.26 -1.78 15.12
CA ALA A 16 0.65 -0.37 14.95
C ALA A 16 -0.55 0.59 14.92
N ASP A 17 -1.70 0.12 14.40
CA ASP A 17 -2.93 0.94 14.32
C ASP A 17 -3.70 0.98 15.66
N ALA A 18 -3.42 0.07 16.61
CA ALA A 18 -4.04 0.01 17.92
C ALA A 18 -3.42 1.02 18.91
N ALA A 19 -4.21 1.42 19.92
CA ALA A 19 -3.72 2.28 20.98
C ALA A 19 -2.59 1.60 21.78
N GLU A 20 -1.70 2.42 22.35
CA GLU A 20 -0.64 1.90 23.21
C GLU A 20 -1.27 1.19 24.43
N GLY A 21 -0.85 -0.07 24.66
CA GLY A 21 -1.43 -0.94 25.68
C GLY A 21 -2.54 -1.88 25.17
N GLU A 22 -3.10 -1.65 24.00
CA GLU A 22 -4.13 -2.51 23.39
C GLU A 22 -3.59 -3.37 22.24
N ARG A 23 -2.32 -3.23 21.87
CA ARG A 23 -1.70 -3.86 20.69
C ARG A 23 -1.79 -5.38 20.70
N GLU A 24 -1.50 -6.02 21.83
CA GLU A 24 -1.55 -7.48 21.95
C GLU A 24 -2.98 -8.00 21.84
N ASP A 25 -3.93 -7.30 22.45
CA ASP A 25 -5.35 -7.66 22.41
C ASP A 25 -5.92 -7.53 21.00
N ALA A 26 -5.59 -6.44 20.29
CA ALA A 26 -6.00 -6.23 18.90
C ALA A 26 -5.46 -7.33 17.97
N VAL A 27 -4.19 -7.73 18.14
CA VAL A 27 -3.61 -8.84 17.36
C VAL A 27 -4.28 -10.17 17.71
N ARG A 28 -4.53 -10.43 19.01
CA ARG A 28 -5.20 -11.65 19.45
C ARG A 28 -6.61 -11.73 18.87
N GLU A 29 -7.41 -10.68 18.97
CA GLU A 29 -8.76 -10.61 18.40
C GLU A 29 -8.72 -10.84 16.89
N ARG A 30 -7.76 -10.22 16.19
CA ARG A 30 -7.60 -10.42 14.76
C ARG A 30 -7.19 -11.83 14.38
N ARG A 31 -6.42 -12.52 15.22
CA ARG A 31 -6.08 -13.95 15.03
C ARG A 31 -7.29 -14.87 15.24
N GLU A 32 -8.13 -14.56 16.22
CA GLU A 32 -9.35 -15.32 16.51
C GLU A 32 -10.43 -15.07 15.44
N ASN A 33 -10.49 -13.86 14.89
CA ASN A 33 -11.45 -13.48 13.86
C ASN A 33 -10.75 -12.75 12.71
N ARG A 34 -10.21 -13.53 11.77
CA ARG A 34 -9.50 -12.99 10.59
C ARG A 34 -10.42 -12.16 9.68
N GLY A 35 -11.72 -12.49 9.67
CA GLY A 35 -12.68 -11.89 8.75
C GLY A 35 -12.40 -12.26 7.29
N VAL A 36 -12.82 -11.40 6.39
CA VAL A 36 -12.51 -11.47 4.95
C VAL A 36 -11.50 -10.39 4.57
N PRO A 37 -10.74 -10.57 3.48
CA PRO A 37 -9.84 -9.52 2.99
C PRO A 37 -10.58 -8.21 2.73
N TYR A 38 -9.91 -7.09 2.96
CA TYR A 38 -10.39 -5.78 2.55
C TYR A 38 -9.51 -5.28 1.40
N LEU A 39 -10.12 -5.07 0.22
CA LEU A 39 -9.42 -4.59 -0.96
C LEU A 39 -9.98 -3.24 -1.42
N TYR A 40 -9.09 -2.39 -1.93
CA TYR A 40 -9.45 -1.13 -2.57
C TYR A 40 -8.67 -0.93 -3.88
N LEU A 41 -9.12 0.00 -4.70
CA LEU A 41 -8.51 0.32 -5.98
C LEU A 41 -7.62 1.55 -5.87
N LYS A 42 -6.44 1.49 -6.51
CA LYS A 42 -5.62 2.66 -6.83
C LYS A 42 -5.71 2.99 -8.31
N PRO A 43 -5.59 4.27 -8.69
CA PRO A 43 -5.41 4.63 -10.09
C PRO A 43 -4.16 3.97 -10.67
N SER A 44 -4.25 3.46 -11.88
CA SER A 44 -3.09 2.89 -12.57
C SER A 44 -2.38 3.92 -13.45
N ARG A 45 -3.12 4.84 -14.05
CA ARG A 45 -2.55 5.88 -14.92
C ARG A 45 -2.24 7.13 -14.09
N GLY A 46 -1.02 7.66 -14.22
CA GLY A 46 -0.52 8.78 -13.44
C GLY A 46 0.04 8.39 -12.06
N ALA A 47 -0.58 7.42 -11.38
CA ALA A 47 -0.07 6.93 -10.10
C ALA A 47 1.15 6.02 -10.23
N VAL A 48 1.19 5.17 -11.28
CA VAL A 48 2.32 4.26 -11.51
C VAL A 48 3.51 5.03 -12.03
N VAL A 49 4.63 4.88 -11.32
CA VAL A 49 5.96 5.41 -11.67
C VAL A 49 7.01 4.31 -11.49
N GLY A 50 8.09 4.40 -12.26
CA GLY A 50 9.19 3.43 -12.24
C GLY A 50 10.36 3.87 -11.36
N THR A 51 11.44 3.08 -11.39
CA THR A 51 12.65 3.28 -10.56
C THR A 51 13.45 4.54 -10.86
N SER A 52 13.22 5.19 -11.99
CA SER A 52 13.90 6.44 -12.37
C SER A 52 13.06 7.69 -12.09
N ASP A 53 11.92 7.50 -11.47
CA ASP A 53 10.97 8.55 -11.15
C ASP A 53 11.14 9.08 -9.71
N ARG A 54 10.09 9.64 -9.18
CA ARG A 54 10.06 10.27 -7.87
C ARG A 54 8.68 10.10 -7.22
N ILE A 55 8.64 10.21 -5.90
CA ILE A 55 7.40 10.41 -5.15
C ILE A 55 7.16 11.91 -5.06
N VAL A 56 5.98 12.37 -5.47
CA VAL A 56 5.61 13.79 -5.45
C VAL A 56 4.65 14.02 -4.30
N ILE A 57 5.06 14.79 -3.29
CA ILE A 57 4.17 15.24 -2.22
C ILE A 57 3.17 16.24 -2.82
N PRO A 58 1.85 16.00 -2.75
CA PRO A 58 0.89 16.94 -3.31
C PRO A 58 0.99 18.32 -2.66
N HIS A 59 0.86 19.38 -3.44
CA HIS A 59 1.01 20.75 -2.94
C HIS A 59 0.13 21.03 -1.73
N GLY A 60 0.73 21.59 -0.67
CA GLY A 60 0.04 21.91 0.57
C GLY A 60 -0.27 20.70 1.47
N ARG A 61 0.18 19.49 1.11
CA ARG A 61 0.04 18.27 1.93
C ARG A 61 1.35 18.01 2.69
N SER A 62 1.25 17.50 3.92
CA SER A 62 2.41 17.28 4.81
C SER A 62 2.39 15.93 5.50
N GLN A 63 1.45 15.04 5.15
CA GLN A 63 1.33 13.72 5.76
C GLN A 63 1.40 12.61 4.70
N THR A 64 2.32 12.74 3.75
CA THR A 64 2.62 11.69 2.77
C THR A 64 3.41 10.57 3.45
N ASP A 65 2.91 9.36 3.34
CA ASP A 65 3.37 8.15 4.03
C ASP A 65 3.79 7.08 3.02
N TRP A 66 4.52 6.07 3.48
CA TRP A 66 5.06 4.95 2.72
C TRP A 66 4.46 3.62 3.18
N GLU A 67 4.37 2.66 2.28
CA GLU A 67 3.95 1.29 2.54
C GLU A 67 4.59 0.36 1.51
N VAL A 68 5.65 -0.38 1.87
CA VAL A 68 6.21 -1.40 0.97
C VAL A 68 5.30 -2.59 0.89
N GLU A 69 5.07 -3.08 -0.34
CA GLU A 69 4.20 -4.23 -0.60
C GLU A 69 4.76 -5.11 -1.72
N LEU A 70 4.48 -6.39 -1.66
CA LEU A 70 4.65 -7.28 -2.82
C LEU A 70 3.50 -7.03 -3.81
N GLY A 71 3.84 -6.64 -5.02
CA GLY A 71 2.91 -6.54 -6.15
C GLY A 71 2.86 -7.85 -6.93
N VAL A 72 1.66 -8.39 -7.09
CA VAL A 72 1.38 -9.63 -7.82
C VAL A 72 0.75 -9.30 -9.14
N ILE A 73 1.42 -9.66 -10.23
CA ILE A 73 0.95 -9.39 -11.60
C ILE A 73 0.14 -10.59 -12.09
N MET A 74 -1.10 -10.34 -12.48
CA MET A 74 -1.95 -11.37 -13.05
C MET A 74 -1.50 -11.74 -14.48
N GLY A 75 -1.45 -13.03 -14.78
CA GLY A 75 -1.04 -13.56 -16.09
C GLY A 75 -2.17 -14.13 -16.92
N ARG A 76 -3.30 -14.45 -16.27
CA ARG A 76 -4.49 -15.02 -16.92
C ARG A 76 -5.74 -14.38 -16.36
N ALA A 77 -6.82 -14.41 -17.14
CA ALA A 77 -8.13 -14.01 -16.64
C ALA A 77 -8.58 -14.95 -15.52
N ALA A 78 -9.04 -14.37 -14.42
CA ALA A 78 -9.48 -15.09 -13.23
C ALA A 78 -10.82 -14.57 -12.74
N LYS A 79 -11.81 -15.47 -12.64
CA LYS A 79 -13.13 -15.21 -12.07
C LYS A 79 -13.57 -16.46 -11.31
N TYR A 80 -13.96 -16.28 -10.02
CA TYR A 80 -14.35 -17.36 -9.12
C TYR A 80 -13.28 -18.45 -8.99
N VAL A 81 -12.03 -18.04 -8.84
CA VAL A 81 -10.89 -18.95 -8.68
C VAL A 81 -10.74 -19.30 -7.21
N ALA A 82 -10.62 -20.59 -6.90
CA ALA A 82 -10.32 -21.06 -5.56
C ALA A 82 -8.85 -20.79 -5.19
N SER A 83 -8.55 -20.64 -3.90
CA SER A 83 -7.20 -20.31 -3.44
C SER A 83 -6.14 -21.34 -3.86
N GLU A 84 -6.48 -22.62 -3.91
CA GLU A 84 -5.62 -23.71 -4.38
C GLU A 84 -5.25 -23.61 -5.86
N ASP A 85 -6.09 -22.96 -6.69
CA ASP A 85 -5.87 -22.76 -8.12
C ASP A 85 -5.29 -21.37 -8.45
N ALA A 86 -5.23 -20.47 -7.47
CA ALA A 86 -4.89 -19.07 -7.68
C ALA A 86 -3.48 -18.87 -8.27
N GLN A 87 -2.50 -19.69 -7.88
CA GLN A 87 -1.13 -19.61 -8.37
C GLN A 87 -1.06 -19.77 -9.91
N ALA A 88 -1.94 -20.57 -10.51
CA ALA A 88 -1.97 -20.77 -11.96
C ALA A 88 -2.31 -19.48 -12.73
N THR A 89 -2.94 -18.50 -12.08
CA THR A 89 -3.36 -17.24 -12.71
C THR A 89 -2.30 -16.13 -12.62
N VAL A 90 -1.28 -16.29 -11.80
CA VAL A 90 -0.20 -15.32 -11.61
C VAL A 90 0.84 -15.42 -12.72
N PHE A 91 1.34 -14.26 -13.17
CA PHE A 91 2.49 -14.13 -14.06
C PHE A 91 3.80 -14.01 -13.26
N GLY A 92 3.85 -13.13 -12.26
CA GLY A 92 5.06 -12.85 -11.51
C GLY A 92 4.86 -11.77 -10.47
N TYR A 93 5.98 -11.30 -9.93
CA TYR A 93 6.03 -10.43 -8.76
C TYR A 93 6.92 -9.22 -8.99
N THR A 94 6.62 -8.12 -8.31
CA THR A 94 7.38 -6.87 -8.36
C THR A 94 7.36 -6.18 -7.00
N VAL A 95 8.28 -5.26 -6.75
CA VAL A 95 8.21 -4.36 -5.59
C VAL A 95 7.19 -3.27 -5.88
N THR A 96 6.33 -2.94 -4.92
CA THR A 96 5.44 -1.78 -4.99
C THR A 96 5.52 -0.96 -3.71
N ILE A 97 5.13 0.32 -3.82
CA ILE A 97 4.94 1.19 -2.66
C ILE A 97 3.54 1.78 -2.76
N ASP A 98 2.72 1.53 -1.73
CA ASP A 98 1.41 2.15 -1.61
C ASP A 98 1.51 3.49 -0.90
N VAL A 99 2.00 4.50 -1.63
CA VAL A 99 2.12 5.85 -1.10
C VAL A 99 0.74 6.39 -0.71
N SER A 100 0.68 7.08 0.42
CA SER A 100 -0.58 7.47 1.05
C SER A 100 -0.53 8.91 1.55
N ASP A 101 -1.61 9.65 1.39
CA ASP A 101 -1.82 10.95 2.02
C ASP A 101 -2.70 10.78 3.27
N ARG A 102 -2.09 10.77 4.44
CA ARG A 102 -2.80 10.60 5.73
C ARG A 102 -3.54 11.86 6.18
N GLY A 103 -3.35 12.97 5.48
CA GLY A 103 -4.07 14.21 5.75
C GLY A 103 -5.57 14.13 5.47
N GLY A 104 -5.99 13.20 4.63
CA GLY A 104 -7.40 12.90 4.37
C GLY A 104 -8.23 14.10 3.89
N ARG A 105 -9.51 14.09 4.20
CA ARG A 105 -10.49 15.15 3.89
C ARG A 105 -10.65 16.17 5.03
N PRO A 106 -11.14 17.37 4.73
CA PRO A 106 -11.48 18.34 5.78
C PRO A 106 -12.63 17.86 6.66
N PRO A 107 -12.68 18.33 7.93
CA PRO A 107 -13.79 18.09 8.82
C PRO A 107 -15.11 18.59 8.21
N GLY A 108 -16.22 17.87 8.46
CA GLY A 108 -17.57 18.27 8.05
C GLY A 108 -17.97 17.86 6.64
N GLY A 109 -17.07 17.27 5.84
CA GLY A 109 -17.37 16.94 4.44
C GLY A 109 -17.95 15.56 4.18
N ASN A 110 -17.85 14.61 5.11
CA ASN A 110 -18.34 13.25 4.91
C ASN A 110 -18.55 12.47 6.20
N PRO A 111 -19.73 11.84 6.37
CA PRO A 111 -19.99 10.99 7.51
C PRO A 111 -19.21 9.66 7.53
N THR A 112 -18.52 9.28 6.45
CA THR A 112 -17.82 8.00 6.31
C THR A 112 -16.31 8.07 6.61
N ALA A 113 -15.83 9.05 7.30
CA ALA A 113 -14.48 9.18 7.88
C ALA A 113 -13.25 8.98 6.96
N SER A 114 -13.33 8.27 5.83
CA SER A 114 -12.22 8.05 4.90
C SER A 114 -12.60 8.36 3.45
N ASP A 115 -11.65 8.86 2.68
CA ASP A 115 -11.75 9.05 1.24
C ASP A 115 -10.52 8.45 0.57
N TRP A 116 -10.67 7.21 0.12
CA TRP A 116 -9.58 6.46 -0.48
C TRP A 116 -9.02 7.11 -1.75
N LEU A 117 -9.82 7.92 -2.48
CA LEU A 117 -9.29 8.67 -3.61
C LEU A 117 -8.34 9.77 -3.16
N VAL A 118 -8.68 10.51 -2.10
CA VAL A 118 -7.79 11.52 -1.52
C VAL A 118 -6.55 10.89 -0.89
N GLU A 119 -6.74 9.78 -0.17
CA GLU A 119 -5.63 9.15 0.55
C GLU A 119 -4.66 8.42 -0.36
N LYS A 120 -5.14 7.76 -1.42
CA LYS A 120 -4.39 6.78 -2.20
C LYS A 120 -4.31 7.10 -3.70
N GLY A 121 -5.01 8.12 -4.17
CA GLY A 121 -5.27 8.34 -5.59
C GLY A 121 -4.39 9.40 -6.27
N HIS A 122 -3.45 10.04 -5.58
CA HIS A 122 -2.59 11.06 -6.18
C HIS A 122 -1.66 10.47 -7.24
N ASP A 123 -1.23 11.30 -8.17
CA ASP A 123 -0.18 10.96 -9.11
C ASP A 123 1.10 10.54 -8.37
N THR A 124 1.85 9.61 -8.94
CA THR A 124 3.08 9.00 -8.39
C THR A 124 2.89 8.11 -7.14
N PHE A 125 1.66 7.86 -6.70
CA PHE A 125 1.38 7.14 -5.45
C PHE A 125 1.36 5.62 -5.58
N ALA A 126 1.74 5.07 -6.74
CA ALA A 126 1.90 3.63 -6.95
C ALA A 126 3.25 3.29 -7.62
N PRO A 127 4.39 3.65 -7.01
CA PRO A 127 5.68 3.22 -7.53
C PRO A 127 5.76 1.72 -7.63
N MET A 128 6.34 1.18 -8.74
CA MET A 128 6.57 -0.24 -8.89
C MET A 128 7.75 -0.54 -9.80
N GLY A 129 8.43 -1.64 -9.51
CA GLY A 129 9.64 -2.08 -10.21
C GLY A 129 10.56 -2.92 -9.31
N PRO A 130 11.87 -3.00 -9.61
CA PRO A 130 12.53 -2.48 -10.83
C PRO A 130 12.17 -3.27 -12.08
N TRP A 131 11.70 -4.51 -11.91
CA TRP A 131 11.24 -5.43 -12.93
C TRP A 131 10.16 -6.36 -12.39
N ILE A 132 9.60 -7.18 -13.24
CA ILE A 132 8.71 -8.28 -12.86
C ILE A 132 9.52 -9.57 -12.90
N VAL A 133 9.61 -10.28 -11.77
CA VAL A 133 10.19 -11.61 -11.68
C VAL A 133 9.09 -12.64 -11.96
N PRO A 134 9.16 -13.43 -13.04
CA PRO A 134 8.18 -14.49 -13.28
C PRO A 134 8.12 -15.47 -12.11
N LYS A 135 6.93 -15.97 -11.81
CA LYS A 135 6.70 -16.84 -10.64
C LYS A 135 7.58 -18.09 -10.61
N GLU A 136 7.94 -18.60 -11.78
CA GLU A 136 8.80 -19.80 -11.93
C GLU A 136 10.22 -19.57 -11.41
N PHE A 137 10.67 -18.29 -11.32
CA PHE A 137 12.00 -17.93 -10.83
C PHE A 137 11.99 -17.42 -9.38
N TYR A 138 10.83 -16.96 -8.89
CA TYR A 138 10.72 -16.48 -7.52
C TYR A 138 10.33 -17.58 -6.54
N GLY A 139 9.50 -18.54 -6.96
CA GLY A 139 8.95 -19.57 -6.09
C GLY A 139 7.68 -19.13 -5.35
N ASP A 140 7.39 -19.73 -4.19
CA ASP A 140 6.19 -19.39 -3.41
C ASP A 140 6.44 -18.15 -2.51
N PRO A 141 5.74 -17.04 -2.74
CA PRO A 141 5.86 -15.85 -1.89
C PRO A 141 5.50 -16.12 -0.43
N MET A 142 4.62 -17.08 -0.16
CA MET A 142 4.22 -17.39 1.21
C MET A 142 5.33 -18.04 2.03
N GLU A 143 6.37 -18.57 1.37
CA GLU A 143 7.57 -19.14 2.01
C GLU A 143 8.76 -18.17 2.00
N GLN A 144 8.86 -17.31 0.98
CA GLN A 144 10.08 -16.55 0.70
C GLN A 144 9.98 -15.04 0.93
N LEU A 145 8.75 -14.49 1.04
CA LEU A 145 8.57 -13.05 1.16
C LEU A 145 9.34 -12.50 2.36
N ARG A 146 10.26 -11.60 2.07
CA ARG A 146 10.80 -10.64 3.01
C ARG A 146 10.82 -9.28 2.33
N GLN A 147 10.10 -8.34 2.91
CA GLN A 147 9.98 -6.97 2.42
C GLN A 147 10.54 -5.98 3.43
N THR A 148 11.27 -4.98 2.95
CA THR A 148 11.87 -3.94 3.78
C THR A 148 11.72 -2.57 3.12
N LEU A 149 11.63 -1.52 3.96
CA LEU A 149 11.63 -0.14 3.48
C LEU A 149 12.48 0.73 4.39
N ASP A 150 13.31 1.54 3.77
CA ASP A 150 14.13 2.55 4.45
C ASP A 150 13.73 3.95 3.95
N VAL A 151 13.77 4.94 4.84
CA VAL A 151 13.61 6.36 4.50
C VAL A 151 14.85 7.12 4.96
N GLY A 152 15.57 7.72 4.00
CA GLY A 152 16.83 8.40 4.29
C GLY A 152 17.89 7.48 4.90
N GLY A 153 17.86 6.18 4.58
CA GLY A 153 18.76 5.15 5.10
C GLY A 153 18.39 4.58 6.46
N GLU A 154 17.29 5.02 7.08
CA GLU A 154 16.76 4.47 8.32
C GLU A 154 15.71 3.41 8.02
N ARG A 155 15.84 2.19 8.61
CA ARG A 155 14.89 1.10 8.46
C ARG A 155 13.57 1.44 9.15
N MET A 156 12.51 1.55 8.35
CA MET A 156 11.14 1.84 8.81
C MET A 156 10.28 0.58 8.84
N GLN A 157 10.41 -0.28 7.84
CA GLN A 157 9.59 -1.49 7.73
C GLN A 157 10.46 -2.73 7.46
N GLU A 158 10.09 -3.83 8.10
CA GLU A 158 10.60 -5.17 7.81
C GLU A 158 9.54 -6.20 8.17
N ALA A 159 9.18 -7.07 7.22
CA ALA A 159 8.22 -8.14 7.44
C ALA A 159 8.44 -9.32 6.51
N THR A 160 7.86 -10.46 6.90
CA THR A 160 7.80 -11.69 6.13
C THR A 160 6.35 -12.16 5.96
N ALA A 161 6.12 -13.16 5.12
CA ALA A 161 4.80 -13.73 4.90
C ALA A 161 4.12 -14.29 6.18
N VAL A 162 4.91 -14.69 7.18
CA VAL A 162 4.39 -15.19 8.46
C VAL A 162 3.53 -14.17 9.21
N ASP A 163 3.78 -12.88 8.96
CA ASP A 163 3.02 -11.78 9.56
C ASP A 163 1.70 -11.47 8.84
N MET A 164 1.43 -12.10 7.68
CA MET A 164 0.21 -11.84 6.90
C MET A 164 -1.02 -12.47 7.57
N ILE A 165 -2.16 -11.77 7.47
CA ILE A 165 -3.47 -12.22 7.94
C ILE A 165 -4.12 -13.12 6.90
N HIS A 166 -4.17 -12.68 5.66
CA HIS A 166 -4.66 -13.43 4.51
C HIS A 166 -3.51 -13.67 3.54
N SER A 167 -3.38 -14.91 3.08
CA SER A 167 -2.37 -15.27 2.10
C SER A 167 -2.63 -14.62 0.74
N LEU A 168 -1.62 -14.55 -0.11
CA LEU A 168 -1.76 -14.14 -1.50
C LEU A 168 -2.90 -14.88 -2.21
N TRP A 169 -3.00 -16.18 -1.98
CA TRP A 169 -3.97 -17.03 -2.65
C TRP A 169 -5.40 -16.71 -2.24
N GLU A 170 -5.64 -16.43 -0.95
CA GLU A 170 -6.91 -15.95 -0.42
C GLU A 170 -7.29 -14.55 -0.98
N LEU A 171 -6.31 -13.67 -1.18
CA LEU A 171 -6.57 -12.36 -1.80
C LEU A 171 -7.03 -12.48 -3.25
N ILE A 172 -6.42 -13.38 -4.04
CA ILE A 172 -6.83 -13.65 -5.43
C ILE A 172 -8.23 -14.27 -5.47
N GLU A 173 -8.51 -15.28 -4.63
CA GLU A 173 -9.82 -15.89 -4.48
C GLU A 173 -10.88 -14.82 -4.18
N TYR A 174 -10.64 -14.01 -3.16
CA TYR A 174 -11.56 -12.95 -2.76
C TYR A 174 -11.78 -11.91 -3.87
N ALA A 175 -10.70 -11.39 -4.45
CA ALA A 175 -10.80 -10.42 -5.55
C ALA A 175 -11.56 -11.00 -6.75
N SER A 176 -11.27 -12.25 -7.14
CA SER A 176 -11.91 -12.90 -8.27
C SER A 176 -13.39 -13.23 -8.02
N SER A 177 -13.82 -13.32 -6.77
CA SER A 177 -15.23 -13.49 -6.42
C SER A 177 -16.05 -12.23 -6.70
N ILE A 178 -15.42 -11.06 -6.61
CA ILE A 178 -16.07 -9.75 -6.79
C ILE A 178 -16.01 -9.31 -8.26
N LEU A 179 -14.81 -9.31 -8.85
CA LEU A 179 -14.58 -8.81 -10.20
C LEU A 179 -13.72 -9.78 -11.02
N THR A 180 -13.75 -9.67 -12.34
CA THR A 180 -12.81 -10.40 -13.17
C THR A 180 -11.45 -9.74 -13.14
N LEU A 181 -10.42 -10.49 -12.77
CA LEU A 181 -9.02 -10.11 -12.91
C LEU A 181 -8.56 -10.44 -14.33
N PHE A 182 -7.76 -9.57 -14.93
CA PHE A 182 -7.22 -9.73 -16.28
C PHE A 182 -5.69 -9.72 -16.27
N PRO A 183 -5.03 -10.26 -17.31
CA PRO A 183 -3.59 -10.12 -17.46
C PRO A 183 -3.15 -8.66 -17.34
N GLY A 184 -2.11 -8.41 -16.52
CA GLY A 184 -1.61 -7.08 -16.24
C GLY A 184 -2.37 -6.31 -15.13
N ASP A 185 -3.40 -6.90 -14.52
CA ASP A 185 -3.91 -6.40 -13.24
C ASP A 185 -2.90 -6.71 -12.14
N VAL A 186 -2.84 -5.85 -11.13
CA VAL A 186 -1.93 -5.97 -9.99
C VAL A 186 -2.72 -6.13 -8.70
N ILE A 187 -2.28 -7.04 -7.84
CA ILE A 187 -2.76 -7.18 -6.46
C ILE A 187 -1.57 -6.92 -5.55
N ASN A 188 -1.64 -5.88 -4.74
CA ASN A 188 -0.67 -5.58 -3.70
C ASN A 188 -1.12 -6.22 -2.38
N LEU A 189 -0.18 -6.88 -1.67
CA LEU A 189 -0.53 -7.76 -0.55
C LEU A 189 -0.78 -7.04 0.77
N GLY A 190 -0.63 -5.72 0.80
CA GLY A 190 -0.64 -4.95 2.03
C GLY A 190 0.74 -4.79 2.65
N THR A 191 0.82 -3.97 3.66
CA THR A 191 2.05 -3.57 4.33
C THR A 191 2.04 -3.90 5.82
N SER A 192 3.24 -4.04 6.40
CA SER A 192 3.48 -4.24 7.83
C SER A 192 3.33 -2.96 8.66
N GLY A 193 3.53 -3.06 9.97
CA GLY A 193 3.80 -1.92 10.85
C GLY A 193 5.06 -1.14 10.43
N GLY A 194 5.33 -0.02 11.09
CA GLY A 194 6.44 0.88 10.76
C GLY A 194 6.11 1.89 9.67
N VAL A 195 4.82 2.16 9.45
CA VAL A 195 4.36 3.26 8.58
C VAL A 195 4.46 4.59 9.30
N GLY A 196 4.61 5.68 8.53
CA GLY A 196 4.82 7.01 9.09
C GLY A 196 3.70 7.49 9.99
N MET A 197 2.47 7.10 9.73
CA MET A 197 1.32 7.44 10.59
C MET A 197 1.48 6.90 12.01
N GLY A 198 2.04 5.69 12.18
CA GLY A 198 2.30 5.09 13.49
C GLY A 198 3.46 5.75 14.23
N GLU A 199 4.46 6.26 13.51
CA GLU A 199 5.67 6.89 14.03
C GLU A 199 5.57 8.42 14.12
N ALA A 200 4.42 8.99 13.73
CA ALA A 200 4.22 10.45 13.57
C ALA A 200 5.29 11.11 12.68
N ARG A 201 5.85 10.36 11.72
CA ARG A 201 6.84 10.78 10.73
C ARG A 201 6.26 10.66 9.34
N PHE A 202 6.44 11.66 8.51
CA PHE A 202 5.97 11.67 7.14
C PHE A 202 7.09 12.08 6.19
N LEU A 203 6.98 11.68 4.92
CA LEU A 203 7.93 12.02 3.89
C LEU A 203 8.07 13.53 3.75
N GLN A 204 9.32 13.98 3.58
CA GLN A 204 9.67 15.37 3.33
C GLN A 204 10.40 15.49 2.00
N PRO A 205 10.29 16.63 1.30
CA PRO A 205 11.12 16.88 0.12
C PRO A 205 12.61 16.73 0.46
N GLY A 206 13.33 15.92 -0.34
CA GLY A 206 14.72 15.57 -0.11
C GLY A 206 14.93 14.19 0.54
N ASP A 207 13.89 13.57 1.08
CA ASP A 207 13.98 12.17 1.48
C ASP A 207 14.23 11.25 0.29
N VAL A 208 14.77 10.07 0.56
CA VAL A 208 14.89 8.97 -0.40
C VAL A 208 14.21 7.75 0.22
N VAL A 209 13.24 7.20 -0.49
CA VAL A 209 12.55 5.96 -0.11
C VAL A 209 13.20 4.81 -0.85
N THR A 210 13.70 3.82 -0.09
CA THR A 210 14.31 2.59 -0.63
C THR A 210 13.46 1.39 -0.19
N ALA A 211 12.79 0.75 -1.15
CA ALA A 211 11.96 -0.43 -0.89
C ALA A 211 12.56 -1.66 -1.55
N THR A 212 12.71 -2.73 -0.79
CA THR A 212 13.34 -3.99 -1.24
C THR A 212 12.46 -5.18 -0.94
N ILE A 213 12.39 -6.10 -1.89
CA ILE A 213 11.86 -7.45 -1.67
C ILE A 213 12.93 -8.44 -2.08
N ASP A 214 13.31 -9.33 -1.15
CA ASP A 214 14.35 -10.32 -1.37
C ASP A 214 14.00 -11.20 -2.58
N GLY A 215 14.98 -11.43 -3.47
CA GLY A 215 14.78 -12.21 -4.70
C GLY A 215 14.06 -11.47 -5.84
N ILE A 216 13.52 -10.26 -5.60
CA ILE A 216 12.95 -9.42 -6.65
C ILE A 216 13.86 -8.25 -6.96
N GLY A 217 14.19 -7.41 -5.99
CA GLY A 217 15.06 -6.26 -6.19
C GLY A 217 14.70 -5.08 -5.31
N THR A 218 15.27 -3.94 -5.65
CA THR A 218 15.14 -2.69 -4.91
C THR A 218 14.68 -1.57 -5.83
N ILE A 219 13.74 -0.76 -5.37
CA ILE A 219 13.40 0.53 -5.97
C ILE A 219 13.85 1.64 -5.02
N GLU A 220 14.43 2.68 -5.59
CA GLU A 220 14.89 3.85 -4.85
C GLU A 220 14.32 5.10 -5.50
N LEU A 221 13.60 5.91 -4.73
CA LEU A 221 12.84 7.03 -5.23
C LEU A 221 13.11 8.28 -4.38
N PRO A 222 13.58 9.37 -4.99
CA PRO A 222 13.63 10.65 -4.32
C PRO A 222 12.22 11.20 -4.10
N VAL A 223 12.05 11.90 -2.98
CA VAL A 223 10.81 12.61 -2.63
C VAL A 223 10.94 14.08 -2.97
N VAL A 224 9.97 14.63 -3.67
CA VAL A 224 9.97 16.03 -4.07
C VAL A 224 8.63 16.69 -3.73
N GLU A 225 8.66 18.02 -3.59
CA GLU A 225 7.43 18.81 -3.46
C GLU A 225 6.70 18.90 -4.79
N GLY A 226 5.39 18.79 -4.77
CA GLY A 226 4.54 18.96 -5.93
C GLY A 226 4.43 20.43 -6.36
N PRO A 227 4.17 20.67 -7.64
CA PRO A 227 4.04 22.04 -8.15
C PRO A 227 2.82 22.75 -7.54
N GLU A 228 2.96 24.03 -7.34
CA GLU A 228 1.83 24.87 -6.96
C GLU A 228 0.76 24.84 -8.08
N PRO A 229 -0.53 24.69 -7.72
CA PRO A 229 -1.61 24.74 -8.72
C PRO A 229 -1.61 26.06 -9.50
N LEU A 230 -1.68 25.98 -10.82
CA LEU A 230 -1.77 27.12 -11.68
C LEU A 230 -3.19 27.72 -11.65
N GLY A 231 -3.31 28.98 -11.21
CA GLY A 231 -4.55 29.75 -11.21
C GLY A 231 -5.55 29.35 -10.10
N GLU A 232 -6.75 29.91 -10.17
CA GLU A 232 -7.82 29.71 -9.17
C GLU A 232 -8.86 28.66 -9.59
N THR A 233 -8.49 27.74 -10.47
CA THR A 233 -9.41 26.73 -10.98
C THR A 233 -9.46 25.49 -10.12
N GLY A 234 -10.67 25.02 -9.84
CA GLY A 234 -10.95 23.77 -9.16
C GLY A 234 -11.03 23.85 -7.64
N VAL A 235 -11.38 22.73 -7.02
CA VAL A 235 -11.43 22.55 -5.57
C VAL A 235 -10.02 22.23 -5.09
N ARG A 236 -9.49 23.04 -4.18
CA ARG A 236 -8.23 22.75 -3.50
C ARG A 236 -8.46 21.81 -2.33
N LEU A 237 -7.62 20.81 -2.20
CA LEU A 237 -7.59 20.03 -0.97
C LEU A 237 -7.18 20.96 0.18
N PRO A 238 -7.88 20.88 1.32
CA PRO A 238 -7.57 21.76 2.45
C PRO A 238 -6.21 21.41 3.06
N PRO A 239 -5.60 22.34 3.79
CA PRO A 239 -4.39 22.07 4.56
C PRO A 239 -4.62 20.93 5.56
N VAL A 240 -3.62 20.11 5.75
CA VAL A 240 -3.64 18.93 6.63
C VAL A 240 -3.91 19.27 8.10
N SER A 241 -3.58 20.51 8.53
CA SER A 241 -3.79 20.98 9.90
C SER A 241 -5.24 20.93 10.40
N THR A 242 -6.21 20.68 9.52
CA THR A 242 -7.63 20.57 9.87
C THR A 242 -8.07 19.14 10.19
N TYR A 243 -7.17 18.15 10.13
CA TYR A 243 -7.50 16.72 10.26
C TYR A 243 -6.94 16.05 11.52
N ARG A 244 -6.71 16.79 12.58
CA ARG A 244 -6.44 16.16 13.88
C ARG A 244 -7.75 15.55 14.40
N ARG A 245 -7.77 14.23 14.60
CA ARG A 245 -8.71 13.64 15.55
C ARG A 245 -8.44 14.34 16.87
N ASP A 246 -9.39 15.08 17.39
CA ASP A 246 -9.32 15.52 18.79
C ASP A 246 -9.23 14.25 19.64
N PRO A 247 -8.22 14.11 20.51
CA PRO A 247 -8.07 12.94 21.36
C PRO A 247 -9.20 12.78 22.40
N GLY A 248 -10.37 13.36 22.17
CA GLY A 248 -11.53 13.36 23.07
C GLY A 248 -12.88 13.28 22.39
N SER A 249 -12.95 12.86 21.10
CA SER A 249 -14.26 12.66 20.41
C SER A 249 -14.49 11.21 20.05
#